data_eaa362d972bd289a5089078f3030cc23
#
_entry.id   eaa362d972bd289a5089078f3030cc23
#
_cell.length_a   1.000
_cell.length_b   1.000
_cell.length_c   1.000
_cell.angle_alpha   90.00
_cell.angle_beta   90.00
_cell.angle_gamma   90.00
#
_symmetry.space_group_name_H-M   'P 1'
#
loop_
_entity.id
_entity.type
_entity.pdbx_description
1 polymer ?
#
loop_
_entity_poly.entity_id
_entity_poly.type
_entity_poly.pdbx_seq_one_letter_code
_entity_poly.pdbx_strand_id
1 'polypeptide(L)'
;MIIIPARLASTRFPQKVIADIGGLPMVVRTAKRVAHLDDVVVAADDEKIIEICQAHGVKAMLTSTTHKSGTDRIHECATILGLDDDELIINVQADEPFIEPDVVESLMNKLRELQNDNADFIMGSCYNSINAESAKDPNLVKVVLDAKGNAIYFSRAKIPHNQSGEAVYFGHIGIYGFSKKSLKEFCSLPDAPIEDIEKLEQLRAIYHQKNIAMVKVASTGFGIDTKEDLARAIEIFL
;
A
#
# COMPACT_ATOMS: atom_id res chain seq x y z
N MET A 1 -5.00 12.49 -4.79
CA MET A 1 -6.12 11.86 -4.02
C MET A 1 -5.65 10.60 -3.30
N ILE A 2 -6.17 10.29 -2.10
CA ILE A 2 -5.90 9.04 -1.37
C ILE A 2 -7.11 8.10 -1.52
N ILE A 3 -6.91 6.87 -1.97
CA ILE A 3 -7.96 5.84 -2.07
C ILE A 3 -7.59 4.66 -1.19
N ILE A 4 -8.51 4.26 -0.32
CA ILE A 4 -8.34 3.19 0.65
C ILE A 4 -9.19 1.99 0.23
N PRO A 5 -8.60 0.92 -0.34
CA PRO A 5 -9.36 -0.27 -0.69
C PRO A 5 -9.78 -1.01 0.58
N ALA A 6 -11.05 -1.33 0.70
CA ALA A 6 -11.61 -2.05 1.83
C ALA A 6 -12.49 -3.20 1.35
N ARG A 7 -12.25 -4.41 1.88
CA ARG A 7 -13.09 -5.57 1.66
C ARG A 7 -13.57 -6.15 2.98
N LEU A 8 -14.86 -6.53 3.04
CA LEU A 8 -15.44 -7.08 4.26
C LEU A 8 -14.92 -8.50 4.54
N ALA A 9 -14.73 -9.29 3.46
CA ALA A 9 -14.21 -10.65 3.56
C ALA A 9 -12.71 -10.64 3.87
N SER A 10 -12.33 -11.28 4.99
CA SER A 10 -10.93 -11.51 5.37
C SER A 10 -10.83 -12.90 6.03
N THR A 11 -9.87 -13.72 5.57
CA THR A 11 -9.74 -15.12 6.02
C THR A 11 -9.08 -15.25 7.39
N ARG A 12 -8.00 -14.52 7.64
CA ARG A 12 -7.23 -14.58 8.90
C ARG A 12 -7.91 -13.84 10.04
N PHE A 13 -8.60 -12.76 9.73
CA PHE A 13 -9.34 -11.94 10.69
C PHE A 13 -10.67 -11.50 10.05
N PRO A 14 -11.78 -12.26 10.25
CA PRO A 14 -13.08 -11.93 9.65
C PRO A 14 -13.54 -10.51 9.99
N GLN A 15 -14.02 -9.80 8.97
CA GLN A 15 -14.47 -8.40 9.08
C GLN A 15 -13.41 -7.43 9.64
N LYS A 16 -12.14 -7.70 9.40
CA LYS A 16 -10.99 -6.94 9.90
C LYS A 16 -11.16 -5.43 9.76
N VAL A 17 -11.56 -4.96 8.58
CA VAL A 17 -11.63 -3.52 8.25
C VAL A 17 -12.66 -2.72 9.07
N ILE A 18 -13.62 -3.40 9.70
CA ILE A 18 -14.62 -2.78 10.58
C ILE A 18 -14.39 -3.11 12.06
N ALA A 19 -13.30 -3.80 12.40
CA ALA A 19 -12.94 -4.06 13.79
C ALA A 19 -12.69 -2.74 14.55
N ASP A 20 -13.16 -2.67 15.79
CA ASP A 20 -12.97 -1.47 16.62
C ASP A 20 -11.52 -1.34 17.08
N ILE A 21 -10.98 -0.14 16.93
CA ILE A 21 -9.67 0.28 17.42
C ILE A 21 -9.85 1.55 18.23
N GLY A 22 -9.98 1.39 19.54
CA GLY A 22 -10.11 2.54 20.44
C GLY A 22 -11.30 3.45 20.11
N GLY A 23 -12.48 2.86 19.88
CA GLY A 23 -13.72 3.56 19.60
C GLY A 23 -13.94 3.97 18.14
N LEU A 24 -13.07 3.58 17.22
CA LEU A 24 -13.23 3.80 15.78
C LEU A 24 -13.02 2.50 15.00
N PRO A 25 -13.86 2.20 13.99
CA PRO A 25 -13.59 1.12 13.04
C PRO A 25 -12.26 1.32 12.33
N MET A 26 -11.52 0.22 12.08
CA MET A 26 -10.17 0.23 11.50
C MET A 26 -10.08 1.10 10.23
N VAL A 27 -10.96 0.89 9.25
CA VAL A 27 -10.97 1.65 7.99
C VAL A 27 -11.21 3.15 8.21
N VAL A 28 -12.07 3.50 9.18
CA VAL A 28 -12.34 4.90 9.55
C VAL A 28 -11.11 5.54 10.19
N ARG A 29 -10.42 4.81 11.05
CA ARG A 29 -9.19 5.28 11.69
C ARG A 29 -8.11 5.53 10.64
N THR A 30 -7.90 4.59 9.71
CA THR A 30 -6.99 4.76 8.58
C THR A 30 -7.32 5.99 7.76
N ALA A 31 -8.60 6.15 7.37
CA ALA A 31 -9.04 7.29 6.57
C ALA A 31 -8.81 8.63 7.28
N LYS A 32 -9.19 8.72 8.56
CA LYS A 32 -8.99 9.95 9.35
C LYS A 32 -7.51 10.26 9.60
N ARG A 33 -6.66 9.24 9.66
CA ARG A 33 -5.22 9.41 9.87
C ARG A 33 -4.54 10.21 8.77
N VAL A 34 -5.02 10.08 7.53
CA VAL A 34 -4.43 10.69 6.33
C VAL A 34 -5.28 11.81 5.72
N ALA A 35 -6.47 12.09 6.28
CA ALA A 35 -7.44 13.04 5.73
C ALA A 35 -6.97 14.50 5.67
N HIS A 36 -5.91 14.86 6.39
CA HIS A 36 -5.33 16.21 6.35
C HIS A 36 -4.31 16.39 5.21
N LEU A 37 -3.90 15.30 4.54
CA LEU A 37 -2.90 15.33 3.47
C LEU A 37 -3.54 15.56 2.09
N ASP A 38 -4.71 14.99 1.86
CA ASP A 38 -5.43 15.08 0.59
C ASP A 38 -6.88 14.57 0.76
N ASP A 39 -7.70 14.71 -0.29
CA ASP A 39 -9.02 14.09 -0.35
C ASP A 39 -8.91 12.56 -0.22
N VAL A 40 -9.72 11.99 0.68
CA VAL A 40 -9.74 10.54 0.99
C VAL A 40 -11.07 9.94 0.59
N VAL A 41 -11.01 8.79 -0.10
CA VAL A 41 -12.19 7.97 -0.43
C VAL A 41 -11.90 6.50 -0.08
N VAL A 42 -12.84 5.85 0.62
CA VAL A 42 -12.81 4.41 0.85
C VAL A 42 -13.51 3.70 -0.31
N ALA A 43 -12.78 2.85 -1.01
CA ALA A 43 -13.32 1.98 -2.07
C ALA A 43 -13.72 0.63 -1.44
N ALA A 44 -15.02 0.39 -1.26
CA ALA A 44 -15.55 -0.73 -0.49
C ALA A 44 -16.30 -1.75 -1.37
N ASP A 45 -16.30 -3.02 -0.97
CA ASP A 45 -17.05 -4.09 -1.64
C ASP A 45 -18.39 -4.43 -0.95
N ASP A 46 -18.73 -3.74 0.11
CA ASP A 46 -19.92 -4.06 0.93
C ASP A 46 -20.56 -2.79 1.48
N GLU A 47 -21.90 -2.73 1.38
CA GLU A 47 -22.69 -1.59 1.87
C GLU A 47 -22.47 -1.32 3.36
N LYS A 48 -22.21 -2.34 4.17
CA LYS A 48 -21.91 -2.18 5.59
C LYS A 48 -20.68 -1.29 5.84
N ILE A 49 -19.65 -1.39 4.98
CA ILE A 49 -18.47 -0.52 5.08
C ILE A 49 -18.87 0.91 4.71
N ILE A 50 -19.71 1.10 3.68
CA ILE A 50 -20.22 2.40 3.27
C ILE A 50 -20.98 3.08 4.42
N GLU A 51 -21.95 2.38 5.03
CA GLU A 51 -22.74 2.88 6.16
C GLU A 51 -21.84 3.30 7.34
N ILE A 52 -20.86 2.47 7.68
CA ILE A 52 -19.88 2.75 8.75
C ILE A 52 -19.07 4.01 8.41
N CYS A 53 -18.55 4.13 7.20
CA CYS A 53 -17.78 5.30 6.78
C CYS A 53 -18.64 6.57 6.84
N GLN A 54 -19.86 6.53 6.31
CA GLN A 54 -20.80 7.65 6.32
C GLN A 54 -21.15 8.11 7.75
N ALA A 55 -21.41 7.15 8.65
CA ALA A 55 -21.68 7.45 10.06
C ALA A 55 -20.54 8.21 10.78
N HIS A 56 -19.32 8.12 10.23
CA HIS A 56 -18.13 8.78 10.77
C HIS A 56 -17.64 9.97 9.92
N GLY A 57 -18.41 10.37 8.89
CA GLY A 57 -18.07 11.49 8.01
C GLY A 57 -16.92 11.18 7.03
N VAL A 58 -16.68 9.91 6.71
CA VAL A 58 -15.68 9.47 5.72
C VAL A 58 -16.38 9.21 4.39
N LYS A 59 -15.85 9.79 3.31
CA LYS A 59 -16.35 9.50 1.95
C LYS A 59 -16.06 8.05 1.60
N ALA A 60 -17.07 7.33 1.08
CA ALA A 60 -16.91 5.94 0.66
C ALA A 60 -17.72 5.69 -0.61
N MET A 61 -17.25 4.74 -1.42
CA MET A 61 -17.83 4.38 -2.71
C MET A 61 -17.89 2.86 -2.84
N LEU A 62 -19.03 2.35 -3.30
CA LEU A 62 -19.20 0.94 -3.59
C LEU A 62 -18.47 0.59 -4.90
N THR A 63 -17.75 -0.52 -4.86
CA THR A 63 -17.00 -1.10 -5.98
C THR A 63 -17.34 -2.57 -6.11
N SER A 64 -16.98 -3.18 -7.24
CA SER A 64 -17.29 -4.60 -7.50
C SER A 64 -16.71 -5.52 -6.42
N THR A 65 -17.48 -6.55 -6.07
CA THR A 65 -17.05 -7.66 -5.20
C THR A 65 -16.11 -8.63 -5.90
N THR A 66 -15.97 -8.53 -7.24
CA THR A 66 -15.19 -9.49 -8.06
C THR A 66 -13.71 -9.16 -8.15
N HIS A 67 -13.28 -8.01 -7.65
CA HIS A 67 -11.87 -7.62 -7.67
C HIS A 67 -10.99 -8.59 -6.89
N LYS A 68 -9.89 -9.01 -7.52
CA LYS A 68 -8.91 -9.92 -6.91
C LYS A 68 -7.97 -9.19 -5.96
N SER A 69 -7.68 -7.91 -6.25
CA SER A 69 -6.71 -7.10 -5.49
C SER A 69 -7.28 -5.76 -5.03
N GLY A 70 -6.58 -5.13 -4.07
CA GLY A 70 -6.85 -3.74 -3.67
C GLY A 70 -6.57 -2.76 -4.81
N THR A 71 -5.58 -3.04 -5.64
CA THR A 71 -5.18 -2.20 -6.78
C THR A 71 -6.26 -2.15 -7.86
N ASP A 72 -6.87 -3.28 -8.21
CA ASP A 72 -8.03 -3.31 -9.14
C ASP A 72 -9.20 -2.48 -8.59
N ARG A 73 -9.44 -2.57 -7.28
CA ARG A 73 -10.51 -1.83 -6.60
C ARG A 73 -10.31 -0.33 -6.65
N ILE A 74 -9.10 0.16 -6.37
CA ILE A 74 -8.81 1.59 -6.45
C ILE A 74 -8.87 2.10 -7.89
N HIS A 75 -8.53 1.27 -8.87
CA HIS A 75 -8.68 1.62 -10.28
C HIS A 75 -10.15 1.82 -10.68
N GLU A 76 -11.06 0.92 -10.26
CA GLU A 76 -12.49 1.12 -10.47
C GLU A 76 -12.97 2.41 -9.79
N CYS A 77 -12.62 2.61 -8.53
CA CYS A 77 -12.99 3.81 -7.78
C CYS A 77 -12.52 5.09 -8.48
N ALA A 78 -11.27 5.16 -8.90
CA ALA A 78 -10.69 6.28 -9.65
C ALA A 78 -11.40 6.54 -10.99
N THR A 79 -11.88 5.47 -11.62
CA THR A 79 -12.64 5.54 -12.88
C THR A 79 -14.04 6.11 -12.66
N ILE A 80 -14.75 5.65 -11.62
CA ILE A 80 -16.08 6.15 -11.25
C ILE A 80 -16.02 7.62 -10.84
N LEU A 81 -14.95 8.04 -10.13
CA LEU A 81 -14.71 9.42 -9.73
C LEU A 81 -14.38 10.35 -10.91
N GLY A 82 -14.07 9.79 -12.08
CA GLY A 82 -13.73 10.57 -13.28
C GLY A 82 -12.40 11.30 -13.16
N LEU A 83 -11.43 10.77 -12.40
CA LEU A 83 -10.12 11.39 -12.23
C LEU A 83 -9.40 11.54 -13.58
N ASP A 84 -8.58 12.58 -13.70
CA ASP A 84 -7.76 12.81 -14.91
C ASP A 84 -6.57 11.84 -14.95
N ASP A 85 -6.03 11.58 -16.15
CA ASP A 85 -4.98 10.58 -16.38
C ASP A 85 -3.66 10.87 -15.63
N ASP A 86 -3.37 12.12 -15.35
CA ASP A 86 -2.19 12.60 -14.64
C ASP A 86 -2.43 12.75 -13.12
N GLU A 87 -3.66 12.60 -12.64
CA GLU A 87 -3.97 12.73 -11.22
C GLU A 87 -3.29 11.62 -10.40
N LEU A 88 -2.61 12.03 -9.32
CA LEU A 88 -1.93 11.11 -8.42
C LEU A 88 -2.92 10.42 -7.48
N ILE A 89 -2.79 9.11 -7.40
CA ILE A 89 -3.57 8.21 -6.55
C ILE A 89 -2.63 7.52 -5.59
N ILE A 90 -2.84 7.73 -4.29
CA ILE A 90 -2.11 7.02 -3.23
C ILE A 90 -3.02 5.92 -2.69
N ASN A 91 -2.54 4.69 -2.76
CA ASN A 91 -3.18 3.50 -2.21
C ASN A 91 -2.68 3.27 -0.78
N VAL A 92 -3.46 3.69 0.20
CA VAL A 92 -3.24 3.37 1.62
C VAL A 92 -4.10 2.18 1.99
N GLN A 93 -3.50 1.12 2.54
CA GLN A 93 -4.24 -0.09 2.90
C GLN A 93 -5.17 0.16 4.10
N ALA A 94 -6.40 -0.38 4.07
CA ALA A 94 -7.38 -0.20 5.14
C ALA A 94 -6.93 -0.76 6.49
N ASP A 95 -5.96 -1.67 6.49
CA ASP A 95 -5.37 -2.32 7.66
C ASP A 95 -4.09 -1.65 8.19
N GLU A 96 -3.85 -0.42 7.77
CA GLU A 96 -2.76 0.46 8.25
C GLU A 96 -3.28 1.65 9.09
N PRO A 97 -4.04 1.42 10.19
CA PRO A 97 -4.69 2.49 10.95
C PRO A 97 -3.70 3.40 11.70
N PHE A 98 -2.45 3.00 11.77
CA PHE A 98 -1.35 3.74 12.42
C PHE A 98 -0.28 4.19 11.43
N ILE A 99 -0.56 4.14 10.12
CA ILE A 99 0.38 4.67 9.11
C ILE A 99 0.81 6.09 9.48
N GLU A 100 2.10 6.34 9.39
CA GLU A 100 2.63 7.67 9.66
C GLU A 100 2.35 8.59 8.46
N PRO A 101 1.69 9.75 8.67
CA PRO A 101 1.39 10.68 7.58
C PRO A 101 2.61 11.09 6.76
N ASP A 102 3.77 11.23 7.41
CA ASP A 102 5.03 11.59 6.75
C ASP A 102 5.47 10.57 5.69
N VAL A 103 5.09 9.29 5.85
CA VAL A 103 5.33 8.24 4.83
C VAL A 103 4.51 8.52 3.58
N VAL A 104 3.21 8.81 3.77
CA VAL A 104 2.27 9.13 2.70
C VAL A 104 2.73 10.41 1.98
N GLU A 105 3.05 11.46 2.71
CA GLU A 105 3.52 12.74 2.18
C GLU A 105 4.82 12.59 1.40
N SER A 106 5.79 11.81 1.93
CA SER A 106 7.07 11.54 1.25
C SER A 106 6.84 10.86 -0.11
N LEU A 107 5.93 9.88 -0.16
CA LEU A 107 5.57 9.22 -1.42
C LEU A 107 4.89 10.19 -2.39
N MET A 108 3.91 10.98 -1.93
CA MET A 108 3.23 11.98 -2.74
C MET A 108 4.21 12.99 -3.36
N ASN A 109 5.14 13.50 -2.55
CA ASN A 109 6.13 14.48 -3.00
C ASN A 109 7.07 13.88 -4.04
N LYS A 110 7.53 12.64 -3.84
CA LYS A 110 8.37 11.95 -4.83
C LYS A 110 7.65 11.72 -6.16
N LEU A 111 6.39 11.34 -6.12
CA LEU A 111 5.62 11.12 -7.36
C LEU A 111 5.37 12.42 -8.12
N ARG A 112 5.11 13.54 -7.41
CA ARG A 112 5.00 14.86 -8.03
C ARG A 112 6.31 15.30 -8.70
N GLU A 113 7.45 15.06 -8.03
CA GLU A 113 8.78 15.30 -8.60
C GLU A 113 8.96 14.50 -9.90
N LEU A 114 8.71 13.19 -9.86
CA LEU A 114 8.86 12.31 -11.01
C LEU A 114 7.95 12.70 -12.21
N GLN A 115 6.70 13.11 -11.91
CA GLN A 115 5.80 13.62 -12.95
C GLN A 115 6.32 14.91 -13.58
N ASN A 116 6.81 15.87 -12.79
CA ASN A 116 7.37 17.12 -13.29
C ASN A 116 8.60 16.87 -14.16
N ASP A 117 9.40 15.87 -13.83
CA ASP A 117 10.60 15.47 -14.58
C ASP A 117 10.28 14.58 -15.80
N ASN A 118 9.00 14.25 -16.04
CA ASN A 118 8.56 13.27 -17.03
C ASN A 118 9.30 11.92 -16.92
N ALA A 119 9.59 11.49 -15.70
CA ALA A 119 10.29 10.24 -15.44
C ALA A 119 9.41 9.03 -15.77
N ASP A 120 10.02 7.97 -16.29
CA ASP A 120 9.33 6.72 -16.60
C ASP A 120 9.19 5.87 -15.34
N PHE A 121 8.00 5.82 -14.76
CA PHE A 121 7.63 4.95 -13.64
C PHE A 121 6.18 4.45 -13.78
N ILE A 122 5.91 3.22 -13.37
CA ILE A 122 4.54 2.70 -13.33
C ILE A 122 3.89 2.93 -11.97
N MET A 123 4.69 2.85 -10.89
CA MET A 123 4.26 3.13 -9.52
C MET A 123 5.41 3.63 -8.66
N GLY A 124 5.07 4.24 -7.54
CA GLY A 124 5.97 4.49 -6.43
C GLY A 124 5.63 3.66 -5.21
N SER A 125 6.62 3.40 -4.34
CA SER A 125 6.43 2.74 -3.05
C SER A 125 7.50 3.19 -2.06
N CYS A 126 7.43 2.72 -0.80
CA CYS A 126 8.33 3.12 0.25
C CYS A 126 9.18 1.98 0.78
N TYR A 127 10.32 2.32 1.37
CA TYR A 127 11.19 1.38 2.06
C TYR A 127 11.90 2.04 3.26
N ASN A 128 12.33 1.22 4.20
CA ASN A 128 13.17 1.64 5.32
C ASN A 128 14.44 0.79 5.42
N SER A 129 15.41 1.25 6.23
CA SER A 129 16.58 0.43 6.58
C SER A 129 16.21 -0.52 7.71
N ILE A 130 16.53 -1.81 7.55
CA ILE A 130 16.29 -2.85 8.55
C ILE A 130 17.59 -3.58 8.90
N ASN A 131 17.64 -4.18 10.07
CA ASN A 131 18.78 -4.97 10.50
C ASN A 131 18.76 -6.40 9.91
N ALA A 132 19.87 -7.11 10.03
CA ALA A 132 20.04 -8.44 9.47
C ALA A 132 19.13 -9.51 10.12
N GLU A 133 18.71 -9.31 11.36
CA GLU A 133 17.79 -10.19 12.07
C GLU A 133 16.37 -10.04 11.55
N SER A 134 15.88 -8.79 11.49
CA SER A 134 14.57 -8.47 10.91
C SER A 134 14.45 -8.93 9.45
N ALA A 135 15.55 -8.90 8.69
CA ALA A 135 15.54 -9.37 7.30
C ALA A 135 15.27 -10.88 7.15
N LYS A 136 15.37 -11.68 8.21
CA LYS A 136 15.03 -13.13 8.19
C LYS A 136 13.52 -13.38 8.24
N ASP A 137 12.73 -12.42 8.73
CA ASP A 137 11.28 -12.56 8.82
C ASP A 137 10.66 -12.56 7.41
N PRO A 138 9.96 -13.64 6.98
CA PRO A 138 9.32 -13.70 5.67
C PRO A 138 8.08 -12.80 5.56
N ASN A 139 7.52 -12.33 6.68
CA ASN A 139 6.40 -11.39 6.68
C ASN A 139 6.87 -9.96 6.38
N LEU A 140 8.10 -9.63 6.72
CA LEU A 140 8.74 -8.38 6.32
C LEU A 140 9.34 -8.55 4.91
N VAL A 141 8.70 -7.99 3.89
CA VAL A 141 9.19 -8.05 2.51
C VAL A 141 10.46 -7.23 2.37
N LYS A 142 11.47 -7.78 1.71
CA LYS A 142 12.72 -7.08 1.40
C LYS A 142 12.69 -6.55 -0.02
N VAL A 143 13.39 -5.43 -0.25
CA VAL A 143 13.58 -4.83 -1.57
C VAL A 143 15.06 -4.58 -1.84
N VAL A 144 15.50 -4.82 -3.07
CA VAL A 144 16.82 -4.44 -3.59
C VAL A 144 16.65 -3.33 -4.60
N LEU A 145 17.51 -2.32 -4.52
CA LEU A 145 17.39 -1.10 -5.32
C LEU A 145 18.53 -0.99 -6.36
N ASP A 146 18.24 -0.33 -7.47
CA ASP A 146 19.23 0.11 -8.43
C ASP A 146 19.90 1.43 -8.00
N ALA A 147 20.87 1.90 -8.78
CA ALA A 147 21.59 3.15 -8.52
C ALA A 147 20.73 4.40 -8.67
N LYS A 148 19.55 4.30 -9.29
CA LYS A 148 18.58 5.39 -9.46
C LYS A 148 17.51 5.40 -8.36
N GLY A 149 17.53 4.41 -7.47
CA GLY A 149 16.53 4.25 -6.42
C GLY A 149 15.26 3.55 -6.88
N ASN A 150 15.27 2.83 -8.00
CA ASN A 150 14.17 1.98 -8.41
C ASN A 150 14.32 0.57 -7.82
N ALA A 151 13.20 -0.13 -7.64
CA ALA A 151 13.24 -1.51 -7.21
C ALA A 151 13.76 -2.43 -8.30
N ILE A 152 14.76 -3.25 -7.96
CA ILE A 152 15.24 -4.36 -8.79
C ILE A 152 14.41 -5.61 -8.55
N TYR A 153 14.13 -5.93 -7.27
CA TYR A 153 13.37 -7.11 -6.88
C TYR A 153 12.83 -6.98 -5.45
N PHE A 154 11.69 -7.63 -5.21
CA PHE A 154 11.11 -7.79 -3.89
C PHE A 154 11.05 -9.27 -3.53
N SER A 155 11.33 -9.63 -2.27
CA SER A 155 11.23 -11.01 -1.82
C SER A 155 10.89 -11.13 -0.34
N ARG A 156 10.19 -12.22 -0.02
CA ARG A 156 10.04 -12.68 1.38
C ARG A 156 11.31 -13.32 1.92
N ALA A 157 12.20 -13.81 1.03
CA ALA A 157 13.52 -14.28 1.41
C ALA A 157 14.41 -13.12 1.86
N LYS A 158 15.45 -13.42 2.63
CA LYS A 158 16.50 -12.46 2.97
C LYS A 158 17.34 -12.13 1.76
N ILE A 159 17.15 -10.97 1.15
CA ILE A 159 17.93 -10.45 0.02
C ILE A 159 18.52 -9.07 0.34
N PRO A 160 19.73 -8.73 -0.20
CA PRO A 160 20.65 -9.60 -0.97
C PRO A 160 21.33 -10.67 -0.09
N HIS A 161 21.91 -11.71 -0.73
CA HIS A 161 22.76 -12.65 0.01
C HIS A 161 24.05 -11.95 0.44
N ASN A 162 24.34 -12.02 1.75
CA ASN A 162 25.52 -11.36 2.31
C ASN A 162 26.74 -12.30 2.28
N GLN A 163 27.58 -12.13 1.28
CA GLN A 163 28.85 -12.86 1.16
C GLN A 163 30.02 -12.09 1.79
N SER A 164 29.92 -10.76 1.94
CA SER A 164 31.04 -9.90 2.41
C SER A 164 31.12 -9.77 3.94
N GLY A 165 30.07 -10.17 4.68
CA GLY A 165 29.98 -9.99 6.14
C GLY A 165 29.26 -8.70 6.56
N GLU A 166 29.20 -7.69 5.70
CA GLU A 166 28.48 -6.44 5.94
C GLU A 166 27.39 -6.24 4.88
N ALA A 167 26.14 -6.07 5.30
CA ALA A 167 25.04 -5.78 4.39
C ALA A 167 24.02 -4.86 5.04
N VAL A 168 23.54 -3.90 4.26
CA VAL A 168 22.36 -3.10 4.59
C VAL A 168 21.17 -3.77 3.92
N TYR A 169 20.11 -4.01 4.68
CA TYR A 169 18.85 -4.54 4.17
C TYR A 169 17.78 -3.46 4.14
N PHE A 170 16.89 -3.55 3.18
CA PHE A 170 15.76 -2.65 3.06
C PHE A 170 14.47 -3.43 3.20
N GLY A 171 13.61 -2.98 4.13
CA GLY A 171 12.24 -3.47 4.30
C GLY A 171 11.29 -2.65 3.44
N HIS A 172 10.46 -3.33 2.68
CA HIS A 172 9.40 -2.70 1.90
C HIS A 172 8.23 -2.30 2.80
N ILE A 173 7.68 -1.12 2.58
CA ILE A 173 6.46 -0.63 3.22
C ILE A 173 5.35 -0.62 2.18
N GLY A 174 4.26 -1.34 2.45
CA GLY A 174 3.17 -1.66 1.52
C GLY A 174 2.23 -0.50 1.19
N ILE A 175 2.77 0.68 0.95
CA ILE A 175 2.05 1.83 0.40
C ILE A 175 2.43 2.01 -1.07
N TYR A 176 1.47 2.34 -1.92
CA TYR A 176 1.71 2.52 -3.35
C TYR A 176 1.12 3.82 -3.85
N GLY A 177 1.76 4.39 -4.85
CA GLY A 177 1.25 5.56 -5.53
C GLY A 177 1.39 5.44 -7.05
N PHE A 178 0.43 6.00 -7.76
CA PHE A 178 0.29 5.91 -9.22
C PHE A 178 -0.18 7.25 -9.77
N SER A 179 0.04 7.51 -11.08
CA SER A 179 -0.92 8.32 -11.81
C SER A 179 -2.13 7.45 -12.19
N LYS A 180 -3.30 8.05 -12.46
CA LYS A 180 -4.45 7.26 -12.94
C LYS A 180 -4.10 6.46 -14.20
N LYS A 181 -3.34 7.07 -15.12
CA LYS A 181 -2.86 6.41 -16.34
C LYS A 181 -2.00 5.19 -16.03
N SER A 182 -1.01 5.32 -15.14
CA SER A 182 -0.11 4.22 -14.79
C SER A 182 -0.83 3.13 -13.96
N LEU A 183 -1.82 3.49 -13.14
CA LEU A 183 -2.68 2.54 -12.44
C LEU A 183 -3.48 1.68 -13.43
N LYS A 184 -4.10 2.31 -14.44
CA LYS A 184 -4.78 1.59 -15.52
C LYS A 184 -3.84 0.65 -16.27
N GLU A 185 -2.63 1.13 -16.59
CA GLU A 185 -1.60 0.31 -17.23
C GLU A 185 -1.25 -0.90 -16.35
N PHE A 186 -0.96 -0.70 -15.06
CA PHE A 186 -0.64 -1.78 -14.13
C PHE A 186 -1.75 -2.84 -14.04
N CYS A 187 -3.02 -2.42 -13.89
CA CYS A 187 -4.16 -3.33 -13.84
C CYS A 187 -4.38 -4.10 -15.16
N SER A 188 -3.85 -3.59 -16.29
CA SER A 188 -3.93 -4.28 -17.59
C SER A 188 -2.80 -5.28 -17.85
N LEU A 189 -1.75 -5.28 -17.01
CA LEU A 189 -0.64 -6.24 -17.14
C LEU A 189 -1.12 -7.66 -16.82
N PRO A 190 -0.71 -8.66 -17.62
CA PRO A 190 -0.96 -10.07 -17.28
C PRO A 190 -0.34 -10.46 -15.95
N ASP A 191 -0.98 -11.40 -15.24
CA ASP A 191 -0.44 -11.99 -14.01
C ASP A 191 0.97 -12.55 -14.25
N ALA A 192 1.85 -12.41 -13.27
CA ALA A 192 3.25 -12.84 -13.38
C ALA A 192 3.52 -14.07 -12.49
N PRO A 193 4.24 -15.10 -12.97
CA PRO A 193 4.54 -16.28 -12.16
C PRO A 193 5.25 -15.97 -10.84
N ILE A 194 6.15 -14.99 -10.84
CA ILE A 194 6.88 -14.57 -9.63
C ILE A 194 5.99 -13.87 -8.60
N GLU A 195 4.94 -13.16 -9.06
CA GLU A 195 3.91 -12.57 -8.21
C GLU A 195 3.17 -13.65 -7.43
N ASP A 196 2.79 -14.73 -8.12
CA ASP A 196 2.09 -15.87 -7.53
C ASP A 196 2.96 -16.66 -6.54
N ILE A 197 4.24 -16.82 -6.83
CA ILE A 197 5.18 -17.55 -5.97
C ILE A 197 5.42 -16.79 -4.67
N GLU A 198 5.75 -15.51 -4.75
CA GLU A 198 6.05 -14.66 -3.57
C GLU A 198 4.78 -14.10 -2.90
N LYS A 199 3.61 -14.15 -3.58
CA LYS A 199 2.37 -13.45 -3.19
C LYS A 199 2.62 -11.96 -2.96
N LEU A 200 3.28 -11.33 -3.94
CA LEU A 200 3.66 -9.93 -3.95
C LEU A 200 3.24 -9.30 -5.29
N GLU A 201 2.14 -8.53 -5.27
CA GLU A 201 1.52 -7.96 -6.46
C GLU A 201 2.47 -7.05 -7.28
N GLN A 202 3.31 -6.28 -6.59
CA GLN A 202 4.27 -5.37 -7.24
C GLN A 202 5.32 -6.08 -8.11
N LEU A 203 5.53 -7.37 -7.93
CA LEU A 203 6.42 -8.16 -8.79
C LEU A 203 5.89 -8.28 -10.23
N ARG A 204 4.57 -8.05 -10.46
CA ARG A 204 3.99 -7.94 -11.80
C ARG A 204 4.68 -6.83 -12.59
N ALA A 205 4.87 -5.65 -11.99
CA ALA A 205 5.58 -4.55 -12.64
C ALA A 205 7.02 -4.94 -12.99
N ILE A 206 7.77 -5.53 -12.06
CA ILE A 206 9.16 -5.97 -12.27
C ILE A 206 9.24 -6.99 -13.42
N TYR A 207 8.35 -7.99 -13.42
CA TYR A 207 8.30 -9.02 -14.45
C TYR A 207 8.09 -8.44 -15.86
N HIS A 208 7.26 -7.40 -15.97
CA HIS A 208 6.99 -6.69 -17.22
C HIS A 208 7.95 -5.51 -17.46
N GLN A 209 9.11 -5.48 -16.78
CA GLN A 209 10.18 -4.49 -16.97
C GLN A 209 9.71 -3.03 -16.78
N LYS A 210 8.78 -2.83 -15.84
CA LYS A 210 8.29 -1.50 -15.45
C LYS A 210 9.01 -1.00 -14.21
N ASN A 211 9.36 0.28 -14.18
CA ASN A 211 10.07 0.89 -13.07
C ASN A 211 9.15 1.16 -11.89
N ILE A 212 9.57 0.75 -10.69
CA ILE A 212 8.96 1.10 -9.42
C ILE A 212 9.91 2.05 -8.69
N ALA A 213 9.52 3.31 -8.57
CA ALA A 213 10.31 4.30 -7.84
C ALA A 213 10.17 4.08 -6.32
N MET A 214 11.30 4.06 -5.60
CA MET A 214 11.32 3.76 -4.18
C MET A 214 11.72 4.98 -3.35
N VAL A 215 10.97 5.26 -2.28
CA VAL A 215 11.22 6.36 -1.36
C VAL A 215 11.70 5.82 -0.01
N LYS A 216 12.85 6.31 0.46
CA LYS A 216 13.34 5.97 1.80
C LYS A 216 12.59 6.76 2.85
N VAL A 217 12.03 6.06 3.84
CA VAL A 217 11.32 6.66 4.97
C VAL A 217 11.86 6.13 6.31
N ALA A 218 11.58 6.84 7.40
CA ALA A 218 12.03 6.44 8.74
C ALA A 218 11.08 5.45 9.43
N SER A 219 9.86 5.29 8.91
CA SER A 219 8.81 4.44 9.49
C SER A 219 9.19 2.97 9.54
N THR A 220 8.65 2.27 10.52
CA THR A 220 8.74 0.80 10.62
C THR A 220 7.56 0.07 9.98
N GLY A 221 6.48 0.80 9.62
CA GLY A 221 5.21 0.23 9.19
C GLY A 221 4.58 -0.64 10.29
N PHE A 222 3.27 -0.63 10.42
CA PHE A 222 2.56 -1.53 11.34
C PHE A 222 1.18 -1.88 10.77
N GLY A 223 1.16 -2.87 9.87
CA GLY A 223 -0.09 -3.42 9.36
C GLY A 223 -0.73 -4.38 10.36
N ILE A 224 -2.06 -4.40 10.42
CA ILE A 224 -2.83 -5.32 11.27
C ILE A 224 -3.38 -6.45 10.40
N ASP A 225 -2.84 -7.65 10.55
CA ASP A 225 -3.25 -8.83 9.80
C ASP A 225 -4.01 -9.86 10.63
N THR A 226 -3.75 -9.89 11.93
CA THR A 226 -4.31 -10.84 12.88
C THR A 226 -4.93 -10.11 14.08
N LYS A 227 -5.65 -10.85 14.93
CA LYS A 227 -6.17 -10.30 16.21
C LYS A 227 -5.04 -9.99 17.19
N GLU A 228 -3.97 -10.74 17.13
CA GLU A 228 -2.75 -10.55 17.90
C GLU A 228 -2.06 -9.23 17.51
N ASP A 229 -1.98 -8.93 16.21
CA ASP A 229 -1.48 -7.64 15.74
C ASP A 229 -2.35 -6.49 16.23
N LEU A 230 -3.68 -6.64 16.21
CA LEU A 230 -4.61 -5.64 16.72
C LEU A 230 -4.38 -5.38 18.21
N ALA A 231 -4.28 -6.42 19.01
CA ALA A 231 -4.04 -6.29 20.46
C ALA A 231 -2.72 -5.54 20.72
N ARG A 232 -1.66 -5.93 20.03
CA ARG A 232 -0.34 -5.30 20.10
C ARG A 232 -0.36 -3.84 19.63
N ALA A 233 -1.11 -3.55 18.56
CA ALA A 233 -1.24 -2.17 18.06
C ALA A 233 -1.96 -1.27 19.09
N ILE A 234 -3.01 -1.76 19.74
CA ILE A 234 -3.72 -1.04 20.80
C ILE A 234 -2.78 -0.73 21.97
N GLU A 235 -1.96 -1.70 22.38
CA GLU A 235 -1.00 -1.52 23.47
C GLU A 235 0.08 -0.49 23.16
N ILE A 236 0.53 -0.40 21.89
CA ILE A 236 1.63 0.50 21.47
C ILE A 236 1.13 1.92 21.18
N PHE A 237 -0.06 2.07 20.57
CA PHE A 237 -0.48 3.33 19.96
C PHE A 237 -1.68 4.01 20.64
N LEU A 238 -2.33 3.36 21.61
CA LEU A 238 -3.47 3.90 22.35
C LEU A 238 -3.25 3.89 23.86
#